data_dcb0b4437d4dff5f3160760ecf63bccf
#
_entry.id   dcb0b4437d4dff5f3160760ecf63bccf
#
_cell.length_a   1.000
_cell.length_b   1.000
_cell.length_c   1.000
_cell.angle_alpha   90.00
_cell.angle_beta   90.00
_cell.angle_gamma   90.00
#
_symmetry.space_group_name_H-M   'P 1'
#
loop_
_entity.id
_entity.type
_entity.pdbx_description
1 polymer ?
#
loop_
_entity_poly.entity_id
_entity_poly.type
_entity_poly.pdbx_seq_one_letter_code
_entity_poly.pdbx_strand_id
1 'polypeptide(L)'
;MINHLRWKLTAFNTFITGAILVGLTLLCLFVSEKDTRNQAFQNFTGTLGTASAYLGSQNRISVTWLRQMESTGRVCISIRDGDTPLFSMGLSEERQRLEADYQLASERAQTDYRLSTRTGGSCTFPMEGRDGQHYFAGVALISKGDRALELIFLYPLAELEQGILRQRMVVGVGLGVGLALLWVFSWCFTGKMLRPIQESQQRQTRFTAAASHELRTPLAAILSAASAMEGADPIQQARFLDMLQREGQRMTRLIGDMLTLTSADNQSWDIHPEPVEPDMLLLDVYETYLPLAQEKGLKLSLSLPEELGQKGSWDRERIVQVLSILLDNAMSYTPAAGDIRLELLWGRGCARIRVSDTGPGVPDQEKARIFQRFHRGEKARSDRGHFGLGLSIAWEIVKCHRGKLWVEDAPGGGAAFVLELPVS
;
A
#
# COMPACT_ATOMS: atom_id res chain seq x y z
N MET A 1 -5.63 3.64 20.28
CA MET A 1 -6.64 3.92 19.24
C MET A 1 -6.18 3.45 17.86
N ILE A 2 -4.99 3.77 17.41
CA ILE A 2 -4.51 3.53 16.04
C ILE A 2 -4.21 2.06 15.73
N ASN A 3 -3.64 1.30 16.66
CA ASN A 3 -3.46 -0.16 16.49
C ASN A 3 -4.81 -0.89 16.31
N HIS A 4 -5.87 -0.40 16.96
CA HIS A 4 -7.22 -0.91 16.80
C HIS A 4 -7.81 -0.57 15.41
N LEU A 5 -7.53 0.65 14.90
CA LEU A 5 -7.93 1.05 13.55
C LEU A 5 -7.18 0.25 12.49
N ARG A 6 -5.88 0.07 12.66
CA ARG A 6 -5.05 -0.79 11.78
C ARG A 6 -5.61 -2.21 11.72
N TRP A 7 -5.93 -2.79 12.87
CA TRP A 7 -6.48 -4.15 12.93
C TRP A 7 -7.84 -4.25 12.24
N LYS A 8 -8.75 -3.29 12.49
CA LYS A 8 -10.06 -3.23 11.82
C LYS A 8 -9.94 -3.11 10.30
N LEU A 9 -9.10 -2.19 9.81
CA LEU A 9 -8.90 -1.99 8.37
C LEU A 9 -8.26 -3.22 7.72
N THR A 10 -7.26 -3.83 8.36
CA THR A 10 -6.65 -5.06 7.86
C THR A 10 -7.67 -6.20 7.80
N ALA A 11 -8.43 -6.42 8.89
CA ALA A 11 -9.45 -7.46 8.95
C ALA A 11 -10.54 -7.25 7.89
N PHE A 12 -11.04 -6.02 7.73
CA PHE A 12 -12.06 -5.68 6.74
C PHE A 12 -11.58 -5.91 5.30
N ASN A 13 -10.38 -5.42 4.97
CA ASN A 13 -9.80 -5.62 3.64
C ASN A 13 -9.53 -7.10 3.35
N THR A 14 -8.95 -7.83 4.32
CA THR A 14 -8.69 -9.27 4.17
C THR A 14 -9.98 -10.05 4.06
N PHE A 15 -11.04 -9.67 4.78
CA PHE A 15 -12.34 -10.33 4.69
C PHE A 15 -12.97 -10.17 3.31
N ILE A 16 -13.02 -8.94 2.77
CA ILE A 16 -13.64 -8.70 1.45
C ILE A 16 -12.85 -9.42 0.34
N THR A 17 -11.54 -9.19 0.29
CA THR A 17 -10.70 -9.80 -0.77
C THR A 17 -10.63 -11.32 -0.62
N GLY A 18 -10.59 -11.81 0.62
CA GLY A 18 -10.63 -13.25 0.93
C GLY A 18 -11.96 -13.90 0.54
N ALA A 19 -13.10 -13.25 0.81
CA ALA A 19 -14.42 -13.76 0.41
C ALA A 19 -14.54 -13.88 -1.12
N ILE A 20 -14.04 -12.89 -1.86
CA ILE A 20 -14.01 -12.94 -3.34
C ILE A 20 -13.12 -14.08 -3.82
N LEU A 21 -11.93 -14.23 -3.24
CA LEU A 21 -10.99 -15.29 -3.60
C LEU A 21 -11.59 -16.69 -3.35
N VAL A 22 -12.21 -16.89 -2.19
CA VAL A 22 -12.89 -18.14 -1.83
C VAL A 22 -14.03 -18.42 -2.80
N GLY A 23 -14.88 -17.42 -3.08
CA GLY A 23 -16.02 -17.57 -4.01
C GLY A 23 -15.58 -17.97 -5.41
N LEU A 24 -14.56 -17.31 -5.97
CA LEU A 24 -13.99 -17.65 -7.28
C LEU A 24 -13.38 -19.05 -7.28
N THR A 25 -12.64 -19.42 -6.23
CA THR A 25 -12.02 -20.74 -6.13
C THR A 25 -13.07 -21.86 -6.07
N LEU A 26 -14.13 -21.67 -5.29
CA LEU A 26 -15.24 -22.63 -5.21
C LEU A 26 -15.97 -22.76 -6.55
N LEU A 27 -16.18 -21.64 -7.24
CA LEU A 27 -16.79 -21.65 -8.59
C LEU A 27 -15.92 -22.41 -9.59
N CYS A 28 -14.61 -22.13 -9.61
CA CYS A 28 -13.66 -22.82 -10.46
C CYS A 28 -13.61 -24.33 -10.17
N LEU A 29 -13.59 -24.73 -8.91
CA LEU A 29 -13.64 -26.16 -8.53
C LEU A 29 -14.92 -26.81 -9.03
N PHE A 30 -16.08 -26.18 -8.79
CA PHE A 30 -17.37 -26.72 -9.22
C PHE A 30 -17.42 -26.94 -10.74
N VAL A 31 -16.98 -25.95 -11.53
CA VAL A 31 -16.94 -26.05 -12.98
C VAL A 31 -15.96 -27.14 -13.42
N SER A 32 -14.75 -27.17 -12.85
CA SER A 32 -13.73 -28.16 -13.19
C SER A 32 -14.17 -29.60 -12.88
N GLU A 33 -14.81 -29.83 -11.73
CA GLU A 33 -15.34 -31.14 -11.36
C GLU A 33 -16.45 -31.60 -12.32
N LYS A 34 -17.35 -30.68 -12.66
CA LYS A 34 -18.45 -30.96 -13.62
C LYS A 34 -17.91 -31.30 -14.99
N ASP A 35 -16.91 -30.55 -15.47
CA ASP A 35 -16.29 -30.81 -16.78
C ASP A 35 -15.54 -32.14 -16.80
N THR A 36 -14.80 -32.43 -15.73
CA THR A 36 -14.07 -33.72 -15.62
C THR A 36 -15.04 -34.92 -15.68
N ARG A 37 -16.15 -34.83 -14.93
CA ARG A 37 -17.20 -35.89 -14.96
C ARG A 37 -17.87 -35.98 -16.30
N ASN A 38 -18.20 -34.86 -16.93
CA ASN A 38 -18.84 -34.83 -18.24
C ASN A 38 -17.91 -35.43 -19.33
N GLN A 39 -16.63 -35.07 -19.33
CA GLN A 39 -15.64 -35.59 -20.25
C GLN A 39 -15.48 -37.11 -20.08
N ALA A 40 -15.38 -37.60 -18.83
CA ALA A 40 -15.30 -39.02 -18.55
C ALA A 40 -16.54 -39.78 -19.09
N PHE A 41 -17.74 -39.21 -18.87
CA PHE A 41 -18.99 -39.78 -19.35
C PHE A 41 -19.08 -39.78 -20.89
N GLN A 42 -18.69 -38.70 -21.55
CA GLN A 42 -18.68 -38.65 -23.03
C GLN A 42 -17.66 -39.62 -23.63
N ASN A 43 -16.45 -39.70 -23.06
CA ASN A 43 -15.44 -40.66 -23.49
C ASN A 43 -15.93 -42.10 -23.33
N PHE A 44 -16.58 -42.41 -22.21
CA PHE A 44 -17.18 -43.68 -21.93
C PHE A 44 -18.27 -44.04 -22.98
N THR A 45 -19.19 -43.12 -23.25
CA THR A 45 -20.26 -43.29 -24.24
C THR A 45 -19.70 -43.48 -25.64
N GLY A 46 -18.65 -42.73 -26.02
CA GLY A 46 -17.94 -42.89 -27.29
C GLY A 46 -17.27 -44.25 -27.41
N THR A 47 -16.67 -44.76 -26.32
CA THR A 47 -16.03 -46.09 -26.28
C THR A 47 -17.06 -47.18 -26.47
N LEU A 48 -18.22 -47.11 -25.79
CA LEU A 48 -19.32 -48.03 -25.96
C LEU A 48 -19.84 -48.03 -27.43
N GLY A 49 -20.04 -46.85 -28.02
CA GLY A 49 -20.48 -46.67 -29.40
C GLY A 49 -19.50 -47.33 -30.40
N THR A 50 -18.21 -47.08 -30.22
CA THR A 50 -17.16 -47.70 -31.06
C THR A 50 -17.14 -49.23 -30.91
N ALA A 51 -17.24 -49.71 -29.68
CA ALA A 51 -17.25 -51.15 -29.41
C ALA A 51 -18.48 -51.85 -29.97
N SER A 52 -19.67 -51.26 -29.82
CA SER A 52 -20.92 -51.80 -30.36
C SER A 52 -20.90 -51.87 -31.89
N ALA A 53 -20.40 -50.81 -32.56
CA ALA A 53 -20.26 -50.76 -34.01
C ALA A 53 -19.26 -51.83 -34.54
N TYR A 54 -18.10 -51.94 -33.85
CA TYR A 54 -17.09 -52.93 -34.21
C TYR A 54 -17.65 -54.38 -34.09
N LEU A 55 -18.26 -54.70 -32.95
CA LEU A 55 -18.83 -56.03 -32.72
C LEU A 55 -19.99 -56.33 -33.65
N GLY A 56 -20.76 -55.35 -34.08
CA GLY A 56 -21.80 -55.49 -35.08
C GLY A 56 -21.27 -55.78 -36.46
N SER A 57 -20.11 -55.27 -36.84
CA SER A 57 -19.50 -55.49 -38.16
C SER A 57 -18.68 -56.80 -38.30
N GLN A 58 -18.19 -57.36 -37.19
CA GLN A 58 -17.30 -58.52 -37.19
C GLN A 58 -18.06 -59.84 -36.93
N ASN A 59 -17.75 -60.92 -37.71
CA ASN A 59 -18.35 -62.20 -37.49
C ASN A 59 -17.68 -63.04 -36.37
N ARG A 60 -16.51 -62.68 -35.90
CA ARG A 60 -15.79 -63.30 -34.78
C ARG A 60 -15.36 -62.28 -33.75
N ILE A 61 -15.56 -62.54 -32.48
CA ILE A 61 -15.11 -61.75 -31.40
C ILE A 61 -13.62 -61.95 -31.14
N SER A 62 -12.80 -60.93 -31.33
CA SER A 62 -11.36 -61.01 -31.05
C SER A 62 -11.10 -60.72 -29.57
N VAL A 63 -10.64 -61.75 -28.85
CA VAL A 63 -10.27 -61.57 -27.40
C VAL A 63 -9.14 -60.57 -27.21
N THR A 64 -8.20 -60.50 -28.16
CA THR A 64 -7.08 -59.56 -28.10
C THR A 64 -7.58 -58.13 -28.20
N TRP A 65 -8.55 -57.83 -29.08
CA TRP A 65 -9.17 -56.53 -29.22
C TRP A 65 -9.95 -56.13 -27.95
N LEU A 66 -10.71 -57.05 -27.36
CA LEU A 66 -11.43 -56.84 -26.12
C LEU A 66 -10.47 -56.47 -24.97
N ARG A 67 -9.37 -57.21 -24.80
CA ARG A 67 -8.33 -56.90 -23.81
C ARG A 67 -7.71 -55.52 -24.02
N GLN A 68 -7.48 -55.11 -25.25
CA GLN A 68 -6.95 -53.82 -25.58
C GLN A 68 -7.96 -52.71 -25.24
N MET A 69 -9.24 -52.92 -25.51
CA MET A 69 -10.33 -52.00 -25.16
C MET A 69 -10.45 -51.86 -23.65
N GLU A 70 -10.40 -52.93 -22.88
CA GLU A 70 -10.44 -52.90 -21.41
C GLU A 70 -9.24 -52.10 -20.84
N SER A 71 -8.03 -52.39 -21.33
CA SER A 71 -6.81 -51.75 -20.85
C SER A 71 -6.73 -50.25 -21.24
N THR A 72 -7.14 -49.91 -22.46
CA THR A 72 -7.11 -48.54 -22.96
C THR A 72 -8.28 -47.69 -22.43
N GLY A 73 -9.49 -48.30 -22.40
CA GLY A 73 -10.72 -47.65 -21.98
C GLY A 73 -10.95 -47.66 -20.46
N ARG A 74 -10.12 -48.40 -19.70
CA ARG A 74 -10.32 -48.65 -18.26
C ARG A 74 -11.74 -49.10 -17.92
N VAL A 75 -12.32 -49.89 -18.79
CA VAL A 75 -13.68 -50.38 -18.67
C VAL A 75 -13.67 -51.87 -18.43
N CYS A 76 -14.61 -52.36 -17.66
CA CYS A 76 -14.85 -53.80 -17.52
C CYS A 76 -15.94 -54.21 -18.51
N ILE A 77 -15.69 -55.25 -19.31
CA ILE A 77 -16.57 -55.66 -20.42
C ILE A 77 -17.16 -57.05 -20.13
N SER A 78 -18.48 -57.20 -20.31
CA SER A 78 -19.17 -58.48 -20.37
C SER A 78 -19.98 -58.58 -21.66
N ILE A 79 -19.92 -59.71 -22.33
CA ILE A 79 -20.73 -60.03 -23.51
C ILE A 79 -21.57 -61.25 -23.18
N ARG A 80 -22.90 -61.13 -23.37
CA ARG A 80 -23.88 -62.16 -23.03
C ARG A 80 -24.72 -62.59 -24.27
N ASP A 81 -25.10 -63.82 -24.29
CA ASP A 81 -26.11 -64.33 -25.19
C ASP A 81 -27.31 -64.84 -24.34
N GLY A 82 -28.32 -64.01 -24.25
CA GLY A 82 -29.34 -64.10 -23.21
C GLY A 82 -28.76 -64.11 -21.79
N ASP A 83 -29.07 -65.09 -20.96
CA ASP A 83 -28.58 -65.17 -19.57
C ASP A 83 -27.16 -65.80 -19.45
N THR A 84 -26.57 -66.25 -20.55
CA THR A 84 -25.25 -66.91 -20.53
C THR A 84 -24.11 -65.99 -20.91
N PRO A 85 -23.13 -65.75 -20.02
CA PRO A 85 -21.97 -64.97 -20.37
C PRO A 85 -21.07 -65.64 -21.35
N LEU A 86 -20.89 -65.12 -22.56
CA LEU A 86 -19.97 -65.64 -23.60
C LEU A 86 -18.54 -65.19 -23.30
N PHE A 87 -18.37 -63.98 -22.75
CA PHE A 87 -17.10 -63.42 -22.41
C PHE A 87 -17.24 -62.50 -21.22
N SER A 88 -16.47 -62.75 -20.19
CA SER A 88 -16.29 -61.85 -19.06
C SER A 88 -14.85 -61.91 -18.58
N MET A 89 -14.23 -60.75 -18.31
CA MET A 89 -12.86 -60.68 -17.86
C MET A 89 -12.76 -60.46 -16.36
N GLY A 90 -11.67 -60.93 -15.76
CA GLY A 90 -11.28 -60.77 -14.36
C GLY A 90 -10.77 -62.06 -13.72
N LEU A 91 -10.05 -61.97 -12.59
CA LEU A 91 -9.71 -63.07 -11.70
C LEU A 91 -11.00 -63.66 -11.09
N SER A 92 -10.98 -64.90 -10.64
CA SER A 92 -12.21 -65.60 -10.22
C SER A 92 -13.08 -64.88 -9.18
N GLU A 93 -12.47 -64.18 -8.25
CA GLU A 93 -13.19 -63.41 -7.20
C GLU A 93 -13.72 -62.07 -7.73
N GLU A 94 -12.96 -61.39 -8.57
CA GLU A 94 -13.33 -60.12 -9.22
C GLU A 94 -14.48 -60.36 -10.22
N ARG A 95 -14.43 -61.47 -10.92
CA ARG A 95 -15.48 -61.93 -11.83
C ARG A 95 -16.84 -62.17 -11.12
N GLN A 96 -16.83 -62.77 -9.92
CA GLN A 96 -18.06 -62.95 -9.13
C GLN A 96 -18.67 -61.65 -8.63
N ARG A 97 -17.83 -60.66 -8.26
CA ARG A 97 -18.30 -59.32 -7.87
C ARG A 97 -18.90 -58.57 -9.05
N LEU A 98 -18.16 -58.48 -10.15
CA LEU A 98 -18.60 -57.78 -11.35
C LEU A 98 -19.79 -58.46 -12.03
N GLU A 99 -19.97 -59.78 -11.91
CA GLU A 99 -21.12 -60.47 -12.47
C GLU A 99 -22.44 -60.01 -11.90
N ALA A 100 -22.49 -59.73 -10.59
CA ALA A 100 -23.66 -59.17 -9.95
C ALA A 100 -23.96 -57.71 -10.40
N ASP A 101 -22.93 -56.94 -10.69
CA ASP A 101 -23.06 -55.56 -11.18
C ASP A 101 -23.42 -55.53 -12.68
N TYR A 102 -22.93 -56.48 -13.49
CA TYR A 102 -23.39 -56.66 -14.86
C TYR A 102 -24.86 -57.03 -14.94
N GLN A 103 -25.35 -57.94 -14.07
CA GLN A 103 -26.77 -58.24 -13.99
C GLN A 103 -27.60 -57.04 -13.61
N LEU A 104 -27.18 -56.28 -12.61
CA LEU A 104 -27.85 -55.06 -12.20
C LEU A 104 -27.91 -54.02 -13.33
N ALA A 105 -26.82 -53.85 -14.10
CA ALA A 105 -26.78 -52.97 -15.25
C ALA A 105 -27.75 -53.42 -16.36
N SER A 106 -27.81 -54.72 -16.65
CA SER A 106 -28.76 -55.30 -17.62
C SER A 106 -30.21 -55.11 -17.20
N GLU A 107 -30.55 -55.47 -15.92
CA GLU A 107 -31.89 -55.25 -15.38
C GLU A 107 -32.34 -53.79 -15.46
N ARG A 108 -31.49 -52.84 -15.08
CA ARG A 108 -31.79 -51.39 -15.17
C ARG A 108 -31.95 -50.93 -16.62
N ALA A 109 -31.11 -51.42 -17.56
CA ALA A 109 -31.22 -51.08 -18.95
C ALA A 109 -32.58 -51.50 -19.55
N GLN A 110 -33.06 -52.70 -19.14
CA GLN A 110 -34.37 -53.22 -19.57
C GLN A 110 -35.54 -52.50 -18.91
N THR A 111 -35.47 -52.23 -17.59
CA THR A 111 -36.57 -51.69 -16.81
C THR A 111 -36.71 -50.17 -16.98
N ASP A 112 -35.63 -49.45 -16.82
CA ASP A 112 -35.66 -47.97 -16.76
C ASP A 112 -35.51 -47.35 -18.15
N TYR A 113 -34.70 -47.97 -19.03
CA TYR A 113 -34.43 -47.46 -20.37
C TYR A 113 -35.15 -48.20 -21.49
N ARG A 114 -35.99 -49.21 -21.15
CA ARG A 114 -36.80 -50.01 -22.07
C ARG A 114 -35.97 -50.62 -23.22
N LEU A 115 -34.71 -50.98 -22.96
CA LEU A 115 -33.87 -51.63 -23.93
C LEU A 115 -34.39 -53.03 -24.19
N SER A 116 -34.71 -53.34 -25.42
CA SER A 116 -35.35 -54.66 -25.80
C SER A 116 -34.64 -55.26 -26.98
N THR A 117 -34.52 -56.57 -27.00
CA THR A 117 -33.94 -57.36 -28.10
C THR A 117 -34.61 -57.11 -29.46
N ARG A 118 -35.88 -56.63 -29.45
CA ARG A 118 -36.64 -56.33 -30.70
C ARG A 118 -36.31 -54.94 -31.26
N THR A 119 -35.93 -53.98 -30.42
CA THR A 119 -35.68 -52.60 -30.84
C THR A 119 -34.18 -52.32 -31.09
N GLY A 120 -33.32 -53.16 -30.54
CA GLY A 120 -31.88 -52.87 -30.53
C GLY A 120 -31.58 -51.55 -29.81
N GLY A 121 -30.34 -51.11 -29.82
CA GLY A 121 -29.90 -49.81 -29.30
C GLY A 121 -28.89 -49.91 -28.16
N SER A 122 -28.55 -48.73 -27.60
CA SER A 122 -27.64 -48.66 -26.46
C SER A 122 -28.10 -47.57 -25.48
N CYS A 123 -27.84 -47.78 -24.21
CA CYS A 123 -28.05 -46.78 -23.17
C CYS A 123 -26.83 -46.66 -22.26
N THR A 124 -26.63 -45.49 -21.70
CA THR A 124 -25.57 -45.21 -20.72
C THR A 124 -26.15 -44.46 -19.53
N PHE A 125 -25.78 -44.87 -18.33
CA PHE A 125 -26.30 -44.28 -17.09
C PHE A 125 -25.32 -44.45 -15.94
N PRO A 126 -25.35 -43.58 -14.94
CA PRO A 126 -24.64 -43.78 -13.69
C PRO A 126 -25.33 -44.83 -12.84
N MET A 127 -24.56 -45.73 -12.20
CA MET A 127 -25.09 -46.73 -11.28
C MET A 127 -24.18 -46.90 -10.08
N GLU A 128 -24.77 -47.34 -8.97
CA GLU A 128 -24.07 -47.82 -7.79
C GLU A 128 -24.11 -49.35 -7.80
N GLY A 129 -22.93 -49.97 -7.73
CA GLY A 129 -22.78 -51.39 -7.62
C GLY A 129 -23.20 -51.93 -6.26
N ARG A 130 -23.30 -53.25 -6.14
CA ARG A 130 -23.70 -53.91 -4.87
C ARG A 130 -22.68 -53.73 -3.75
N ASP A 131 -21.45 -53.47 -4.08
CA ASP A 131 -20.36 -53.16 -3.15
C ASP A 131 -20.27 -51.65 -2.76
N GLY A 132 -21.21 -50.82 -3.21
CA GLY A 132 -21.22 -49.39 -2.98
C GLY A 132 -20.25 -48.61 -3.88
N GLN A 133 -19.61 -49.23 -4.86
CA GLN A 133 -18.79 -48.52 -5.84
C GLN A 133 -19.66 -47.84 -6.90
N HIS A 134 -19.24 -46.64 -7.33
CA HIS A 134 -19.92 -45.93 -8.40
C HIS A 134 -19.36 -46.27 -9.76
N TYR A 135 -20.23 -46.51 -10.73
CA TYR A 135 -19.89 -46.85 -12.11
C TYR A 135 -20.66 -45.98 -13.10
N PHE A 136 -20.08 -45.75 -14.28
CA PHE A 136 -20.85 -45.51 -15.48
C PHE A 136 -21.12 -46.86 -16.11
N ALA A 137 -22.39 -47.23 -16.25
CA ALA A 137 -22.84 -48.45 -16.93
C ALA A 137 -23.31 -48.08 -18.33
N GLY A 138 -22.95 -48.93 -19.25
CA GLY A 138 -23.40 -48.86 -20.65
C GLY A 138 -23.82 -50.25 -21.13
N VAL A 139 -25.02 -50.34 -21.67
CA VAL A 139 -25.56 -51.58 -22.23
C VAL A 139 -25.93 -51.36 -23.69
N ALA A 140 -25.45 -52.25 -24.58
CA ALA A 140 -25.79 -52.20 -25.97
C ALA A 140 -26.27 -53.58 -26.47
N LEU A 141 -27.37 -53.60 -27.18
CA LEU A 141 -27.90 -54.80 -27.83
C LEU A 141 -27.50 -54.83 -29.30
N ILE A 142 -26.72 -55.81 -29.64
CA ILE A 142 -26.16 -55.99 -30.99
C ILE A 142 -26.87 -57.18 -31.66
N SER A 143 -27.65 -56.93 -32.74
CA SER A 143 -28.30 -57.95 -33.51
C SER A 143 -27.30 -58.65 -34.40
N LYS A 144 -27.27 -60.02 -34.37
CA LYS A 144 -26.34 -60.86 -35.14
C LYS A 144 -27.07 -62.02 -35.70
N GLY A 145 -27.72 -61.86 -36.86
CA GLY A 145 -28.63 -62.85 -37.42
C GLY A 145 -29.85 -63.03 -36.54
N ASP A 146 -30.15 -64.31 -36.15
CA ASP A 146 -31.28 -64.62 -35.26
C ASP A 146 -30.99 -64.42 -33.75
N ARG A 147 -29.75 -64.00 -33.41
CA ARG A 147 -29.33 -63.81 -32.01
C ARG A 147 -29.11 -62.30 -31.68
N ALA A 148 -29.43 -61.95 -30.47
CA ALA A 148 -29.09 -60.65 -29.95
C ALA A 148 -28.03 -60.77 -28.84
N LEU A 149 -26.85 -60.24 -29.10
CA LEU A 149 -25.79 -60.17 -28.09
C LEU A 149 -25.95 -58.91 -27.24
N GLU A 150 -25.87 -59.09 -25.92
CA GLU A 150 -25.84 -57.98 -24.98
C GLU A 150 -24.38 -57.69 -24.62
N LEU A 151 -23.98 -56.42 -24.83
CA LEU A 151 -22.67 -55.89 -24.50
C LEU A 151 -22.84 -54.94 -23.29
N ILE A 152 -22.18 -55.26 -22.18
CA ILE A 152 -22.24 -54.48 -20.95
C ILE A 152 -20.87 -53.92 -20.62
N PHE A 153 -20.80 -52.63 -20.44
CA PHE A 153 -19.60 -51.90 -20.03
C PHE A 153 -19.80 -51.26 -18.66
N LEU A 154 -18.82 -51.47 -17.77
CA LEU A 154 -18.75 -50.79 -16.47
C LEU A 154 -17.46 -50.01 -16.40
N TYR A 155 -17.57 -48.69 -16.17
CA TYR A 155 -16.44 -47.77 -15.95
C TYR A 155 -16.38 -47.41 -14.48
N PRO A 156 -15.40 -47.90 -13.70
CA PRO A 156 -15.30 -47.60 -12.28
C PRO A 156 -14.92 -46.12 -12.04
N LEU A 157 -15.69 -45.44 -11.22
CA LEU A 157 -15.48 -44.02 -10.91
C LEU A 157 -14.46 -43.77 -9.79
N ALA A 158 -13.95 -44.82 -9.14
CA ALA A 158 -13.05 -44.73 -7.99
C ALA A 158 -11.78 -43.91 -8.27
N GLU A 159 -11.12 -44.12 -9.41
CA GLU A 159 -9.94 -43.36 -9.80
C GLU A 159 -10.27 -41.90 -10.10
N LEU A 160 -11.41 -41.63 -10.72
CA LEU A 160 -11.89 -40.28 -11.02
C LEU A 160 -12.21 -39.52 -9.73
N GLU A 161 -12.88 -40.17 -8.78
CA GLU A 161 -13.21 -39.59 -7.47
C GLU A 161 -11.95 -39.30 -6.65
N GLN A 162 -10.97 -40.25 -6.66
CA GLN A 162 -9.68 -39.98 -6.02
C GLN A 162 -8.93 -38.80 -6.67
N GLY A 163 -8.99 -38.65 -7.99
CA GLY A 163 -8.44 -37.53 -8.72
C GLY A 163 -9.08 -36.20 -8.29
N ILE A 164 -10.41 -36.16 -8.18
CA ILE A 164 -11.17 -35.02 -7.73
C ILE A 164 -10.81 -34.66 -6.27
N LEU A 165 -10.72 -35.64 -5.38
CA LEU A 165 -10.32 -35.44 -4.00
C LEU A 165 -8.91 -34.84 -3.88
N ARG A 166 -7.96 -35.37 -4.67
CA ARG A 166 -6.59 -34.83 -4.72
C ARG A 166 -6.58 -33.40 -5.23
N GLN A 167 -7.35 -33.09 -6.26
CA GLN A 167 -7.49 -31.73 -6.79
C GLN A 167 -8.05 -30.78 -5.72
N ARG A 168 -9.11 -31.18 -4.99
CA ARG A 168 -9.70 -30.40 -3.88
C ARG A 168 -8.66 -30.11 -2.80
N MET A 169 -7.84 -31.09 -2.42
CA MET A 169 -6.79 -30.90 -1.41
C MET A 169 -5.73 -29.89 -1.89
N VAL A 170 -5.22 -30.03 -3.12
CA VAL A 170 -4.19 -29.12 -3.67
C VAL A 170 -4.72 -27.70 -3.74
N VAL A 171 -5.94 -27.50 -4.25
CA VAL A 171 -6.57 -26.19 -4.35
C VAL A 171 -6.87 -25.62 -2.96
N GLY A 172 -7.32 -26.44 -2.02
CA GLY A 172 -7.56 -26.04 -0.63
C GLY A 172 -6.30 -25.55 0.09
N VAL A 173 -5.19 -26.27 -0.07
CA VAL A 173 -3.88 -25.85 0.46
C VAL A 173 -3.44 -24.55 -0.20
N GLY A 174 -3.55 -24.44 -1.53
CA GLY A 174 -3.21 -23.21 -2.27
C GLY A 174 -4.04 -22.01 -1.81
N LEU A 175 -5.34 -22.22 -1.59
CA LEU A 175 -6.23 -21.18 -1.05
C LEU A 175 -5.81 -20.73 0.36
N GLY A 176 -5.48 -21.70 1.24
CA GLY A 176 -5.01 -21.39 2.60
C GLY A 176 -3.72 -20.55 2.60
N VAL A 177 -2.75 -20.92 1.77
CA VAL A 177 -1.50 -20.16 1.58
C VAL A 177 -1.80 -18.77 1.02
N GLY A 178 -2.67 -18.67 0.01
CA GLY A 178 -3.09 -17.39 -0.58
C GLY A 178 -3.73 -16.45 0.43
N LEU A 179 -4.62 -16.95 1.29
CA LEU A 179 -5.25 -16.17 2.35
C LEU A 179 -4.25 -15.70 3.42
N ALA A 180 -3.28 -16.55 3.78
CA ALA A 180 -2.22 -16.18 4.72
C ALA A 180 -1.31 -15.07 4.15
N LEU A 181 -0.89 -15.19 2.88
CA LEU A 181 -0.10 -14.15 2.20
C LEU A 181 -0.89 -12.84 2.07
N LEU A 182 -2.17 -12.91 1.74
CA LEU A 182 -3.05 -11.76 1.64
C LEU A 182 -3.20 -11.04 2.99
N TRP A 183 -3.29 -11.79 4.08
CA TRP A 183 -3.34 -11.22 5.43
C TRP A 183 -2.03 -10.49 5.79
N VAL A 184 -0.87 -11.11 5.54
CA VAL A 184 0.46 -10.50 5.78
C VAL A 184 0.63 -9.24 4.94
N PHE A 185 0.30 -9.31 3.65
CA PHE A 185 0.37 -8.15 2.75
C PHE A 185 -0.52 -7.00 3.24
N SER A 186 -1.79 -7.29 3.56
CA SER A 186 -2.75 -6.29 4.06
C SER A 186 -2.27 -5.65 5.37
N TRP A 187 -1.67 -6.43 6.28
CA TRP A 187 -1.09 -5.92 7.51
C TRP A 187 0.08 -4.96 7.27
N CYS A 188 1.02 -5.33 6.40
CA CYS A 188 2.17 -4.49 6.05
C CYS A 188 1.74 -3.22 5.31
N PHE A 189 0.83 -3.36 4.35
CA PHE A 189 0.33 -2.26 3.53
C PHE A 189 -0.43 -1.22 4.37
N THR A 190 -1.38 -1.68 5.21
CA THR A 190 -2.14 -0.80 6.11
C THR A 190 -1.20 -0.08 7.09
N GLY A 191 -0.17 -0.78 7.60
CA GLY A 191 0.83 -0.16 8.46
C GLY A 191 1.61 0.96 7.79
N LYS A 192 2.04 0.79 6.54
CA LYS A 192 2.73 1.84 5.77
C LYS A 192 1.82 3.01 5.43
N MET A 193 0.56 2.75 5.08
CA MET A 193 -0.41 3.80 4.74
C MET A 193 -0.82 4.67 5.92
N LEU A 194 -0.92 4.09 7.12
CA LEU A 194 -1.32 4.83 8.32
C LEU A 194 -0.18 5.65 8.93
N ARG A 195 1.08 5.31 8.66
CA ARG A 195 2.24 5.99 9.25
C ARG A 195 2.29 7.49 8.95
N PRO A 196 2.16 7.99 7.71
CA PRO A 196 2.18 9.42 7.42
C PRO A 196 1.02 10.19 8.07
N ILE A 197 -0.16 9.56 8.18
CA ILE A 197 -1.33 10.14 8.88
C ILE A 197 -1.03 10.30 10.38
N GLN A 198 -0.41 9.29 10.99
CA GLN A 198 0.01 9.34 12.40
C GLN A 198 1.02 10.46 12.67
N GLU A 199 2.05 10.54 11.83
CA GLU A 199 3.08 11.57 11.94
C GLU A 199 2.50 12.97 11.75
N SER A 200 1.53 13.13 10.85
CA SER A 200 0.81 14.40 10.64
C SER A 200 -0.03 14.77 11.88
N GLN A 201 -0.84 13.83 12.40
CA GLN A 201 -1.62 14.08 13.61
C GLN A 201 -0.76 14.39 14.82
N GLN A 202 0.35 13.69 15.02
CA GLN A 202 1.28 13.96 16.11
C GLN A 202 1.91 15.34 15.98
N ARG A 203 2.31 15.73 14.76
CA ARG A 203 2.81 17.09 14.48
C ARG A 203 1.77 18.15 14.81
N GLN A 204 0.53 17.95 14.39
CA GLN A 204 -0.57 18.87 14.67
C GLN A 204 -0.87 18.97 16.18
N THR A 205 -0.91 17.85 16.89
CA THR A 205 -1.14 17.85 18.35
C THR A 205 -0.01 18.57 19.11
N ARG A 206 1.25 18.30 18.74
CA ARG A 206 2.41 19.01 19.33
C ARG A 206 2.38 20.49 19.02
N PHE A 207 2.03 20.86 17.79
CA PHE A 207 1.88 22.28 17.39
C PHE A 207 0.83 22.98 18.24
N THR A 208 -0.38 22.41 18.37
CA THR A 208 -1.47 23.00 19.16
C THR A 208 -1.11 23.13 20.63
N ALA A 209 -0.46 22.12 21.21
CA ALA A 209 -0.02 22.16 22.61
C ALA A 209 1.04 23.23 22.83
N ALA A 210 2.07 23.31 21.98
CA ALA A 210 3.12 24.31 22.05
C ALA A 210 2.55 25.74 21.84
N ALA A 211 1.69 25.91 20.83
CA ALA A 211 0.99 27.17 20.57
C ALA A 211 0.22 27.69 21.81
N SER A 212 -0.55 26.79 22.43
CA SER A 212 -1.32 27.14 23.65
C SER A 212 -0.41 27.57 24.81
N HIS A 213 0.75 26.92 24.94
CA HIS A 213 1.72 27.27 25.97
C HIS A 213 2.39 28.62 25.70
N GLU A 214 2.83 28.87 24.45
CA GLU A 214 3.50 30.11 24.05
C GLU A 214 2.56 31.31 24.01
N LEU A 215 1.24 31.13 23.83
CA LEU A 215 0.22 32.18 23.96
C LEU A 215 -0.13 32.50 25.42
N ARG A 216 -0.13 31.48 26.30
CA ARG A 216 -0.53 31.68 27.71
C ARG A 216 0.45 32.59 28.48
N THR A 217 1.74 32.47 28.23
CA THR A 217 2.79 33.21 28.93
C THR A 217 2.67 34.74 28.74
N PRO A 218 2.65 35.29 27.50
CA PRO A 218 2.50 36.72 27.30
C PRO A 218 1.13 37.22 27.75
N LEU A 219 0.07 36.43 27.58
CA LEU A 219 -1.25 36.81 28.07
C LEU A 219 -1.29 36.98 29.59
N ALA A 220 -0.65 36.07 30.35
CA ALA A 220 -0.53 36.18 31.78
C ALA A 220 0.29 37.43 32.19
N ALA A 221 1.36 37.75 31.46
CA ALA A 221 2.15 38.93 31.68
C ALA A 221 1.34 40.24 31.43
N ILE A 222 0.55 40.27 30.35
CA ILE A 222 -0.36 41.37 30.04
C ILE A 222 -1.39 41.55 31.16
N LEU A 223 -2.07 40.50 31.59
CA LEU A 223 -3.06 40.56 32.66
C LEU A 223 -2.45 41.00 33.98
N SER A 224 -1.27 40.50 34.31
CA SER A 224 -0.54 40.86 35.52
C SER A 224 -0.10 42.35 35.52
N ALA A 225 0.44 42.81 34.37
CA ALA A 225 0.82 44.23 34.21
C ALA A 225 -0.39 45.17 34.28
N ALA A 226 -1.51 44.79 33.62
CA ALA A 226 -2.77 45.55 33.68
C ALA A 226 -3.31 45.66 35.12
N SER A 227 -3.31 44.56 35.88
CA SER A 227 -3.72 44.58 37.29
C SER A 227 -2.79 45.39 38.19
N ALA A 228 -1.49 45.37 37.90
CA ALA A 228 -0.50 46.14 38.66
C ALA A 228 -0.51 47.65 38.37
N MET A 229 -1.16 48.09 37.30
CA MET A 229 -1.34 49.50 36.98
C MET A 229 -2.31 50.22 37.93
N GLU A 230 -3.26 49.49 38.53
CA GLU A 230 -4.17 50.06 39.54
C GLU A 230 -3.39 50.44 40.78
N GLY A 231 -3.31 51.75 41.06
CA GLY A 231 -2.59 52.33 42.23
C GLY A 231 -1.09 52.51 42.06
N ALA A 232 -0.53 52.27 40.87
CA ALA A 232 0.89 52.50 40.57
C ALA A 232 1.18 54.00 40.36
N ASP A 233 2.40 54.43 40.69
CA ASP A 233 2.86 55.81 40.40
C ASP A 233 3.04 56.05 38.88
N PRO A 234 3.12 57.28 38.39
CA PRO A 234 3.21 57.61 36.97
C PRO A 234 4.43 56.97 36.27
N ILE A 235 5.55 56.77 36.96
CA ILE A 235 6.76 56.14 36.40
C ILE A 235 6.53 54.63 36.24
N GLN A 236 5.91 54.00 37.20
CA GLN A 236 5.55 52.58 37.15
C GLN A 236 4.47 52.33 36.10
N GLN A 237 3.45 53.19 35.97
CA GLN A 237 2.44 53.11 34.92
C GLN A 237 3.06 53.14 33.52
N ALA A 238 4.02 54.06 33.28
CA ALA A 238 4.72 54.11 31.99
C ALA A 238 5.51 52.83 31.69
N ARG A 239 6.12 52.22 32.69
CA ARG A 239 6.82 50.91 32.54
C ARG A 239 5.85 49.73 32.24
N PHE A 240 4.68 49.71 32.90
CA PHE A 240 3.68 48.70 32.62
C PHE A 240 3.07 48.87 31.22
N LEU A 241 2.83 50.10 30.77
CA LEU A 241 2.37 50.43 29.42
C LEU A 241 3.38 49.92 28.37
N ASP A 242 4.64 50.19 28.53
CA ASP A 242 5.71 49.72 27.65
C ASP A 242 5.79 48.17 27.62
N MET A 243 5.61 47.51 28.78
CA MET A 243 5.53 46.06 28.88
C MET A 243 4.31 45.51 28.13
N LEU A 244 3.12 46.10 28.29
CA LEU A 244 1.90 45.73 27.60
C LEU A 244 2.05 45.83 26.07
N GLN A 245 2.64 46.96 25.60
CA GLN A 245 2.90 47.14 24.16
C GLN A 245 3.85 46.12 23.61
N ARG A 246 4.96 45.84 24.31
CA ARG A 246 5.94 44.79 23.89
C ARG A 246 5.32 43.38 23.83
N GLU A 247 4.59 42.99 24.88
CA GLU A 247 3.94 41.67 24.88
C GLU A 247 2.80 41.59 23.86
N GLY A 248 2.05 42.66 23.61
CA GLY A 248 1.05 42.73 22.55
C GLY A 248 1.65 42.57 21.16
N GLN A 249 2.74 43.28 20.86
CA GLN A 249 3.47 43.13 19.58
C GLN A 249 4.07 41.74 19.42
N ARG A 250 4.56 41.15 20.52
CA ARG A 250 5.07 39.78 20.53
C ARG A 250 3.98 38.76 20.19
N MET A 251 2.79 38.89 20.80
CA MET A 251 1.64 38.06 20.49
C MET A 251 1.19 38.19 19.04
N THR A 252 1.16 39.41 18.49
CA THR A 252 0.79 39.66 17.10
C THR A 252 1.75 38.91 16.13
N ARG A 253 3.06 39.00 16.40
CA ARG A 253 4.06 38.25 15.61
C ARG A 253 3.85 36.73 15.71
N LEU A 254 3.64 36.20 16.92
CA LEU A 254 3.39 34.77 17.12
C LEU A 254 2.17 34.26 16.34
N ILE A 255 1.07 35.03 16.38
CA ILE A 255 -0.16 34.70 15.64
C ILE A 255 0.10 34.74 14.12
N GLY A 256 0.81 35.78 13.64
CA GLY A 256 1.20 35.89 12.23
C GLY A 256 2.03 34.69 11.75
N ASP A 257 3.03 34.29 12.55
CA ASP A 257 3.86 33.11 12.29
C ASP A 257 3.04 31.81 12.24
N MET A 258 2.08 31.66 13.16
CA MET A 258 1.17 30.50 13.18
C MET A 258 0.25 30.46 11.97
N LEU A 259 -0.32 31.58 11.55
CA LEU A 259 -1.15 31.69 10.35
C LEU A 259 -0.35 31.35 9.10
N THR A 260 0.88 31.85 9.03
CA THR A 260 1.82 31.54 7.94
C THR A 260 2.08 30.03 7.83
N LEU A 261 2.34 29.33 8.95
CA LEU A 261 2.57 27.90 8.97
C LEU A 261 1.32 27.06 8.67
N THR A 262 0.13 27.50 9.13
CA THR A 262 -1.13 26.81 8.82
C THR A 262 -1.51 26.93 7.35
N SER A 263 -1.23 28.06 6.72
CA SER A 263 -1.42 28.25 5.27
C SER A 263 -0.47 27.34 4.46
N ALA A 264 0.76 27.16 4.93
CA ALA A 264 1.73 26.22 4.33
C ALA A 264 1.25 24.75 4.38
N ASP A 265 0.73 24.31 5.54
CA ASP A 265 0.22 22.94 5.72
C ASP A 265 -0.96 22.62 4.80
N ASN A 266 -1.79 23.62 4.52
CA ASN A 266 -2.96 23.45 3.64
C ASN A 266 -2.64 23.59 2.15
N GLN A 267 -1.35 23.72 1.76
CA GLN A 267 -0.91 23.98 0.38
C GLN A 267 -1.61 25.23 -0.22
N SER A 268 -2.09 26.12 0.62
CA SER A 268 -2.81 27.34 0.24
C SER A 268 -1.88 28.57 0.17
N TRP A 269 -0.56 28.36 0.17
CA TRP A 269 0.37 29.45 -0.08
C TRP A 269 0.33 29.81 -1.56
N ASP A 270 -0.28 30.95 -1.87
CA ASP A 270 -0.12 31.61 -3.16
C ASP A 270 1.31 32.17 -3.22
N ILE A 271 2.19 31.48 -3.92
CA ILE A 271 3.51 31.98 -4.27
C ILE A 271 3.39 32.71 -5.59
N HIS A 272 3.84 33.94 -5.61
CA HIS A 272 3.85 34.78 -6.80
C HIS A 272 5.29 34.89 -7.35
N PRO A 273 5.76 33.91 -8.17
CA PRO A 273 7.11 33.94 -8.68
C PRO A 273 7.26 35.08 -9.70
N GLU A 274 8.29 35.89 -9.52
CA GLU A 274 8.70 36.94 -10.44
C GLU A 274 10.19 36.80 -10.77
N PRO A 275 10.68 37.41 -11.87
CA PRO A 275 12.10 37.43 -12.16
C PRO A 275 12.85 38.27 -11.13
N VAL A 276 13.65 37.63 -10.28
CA VAL A 276 14.43 38.27 -9.22
C VAL A 276 15.93 38.21 -9.56
N GLU A 277 16.63 39.31 -9.41
CA GLU A 277 18.10 39.38 -9.45
C GLU A 277 18.63 39.15 -8.03
N PRO A 278 19.32 38.02 -7.78
CA PRO A 278 19.72 37.65 -6.41
C PRO A 278 20.69 38.62 -5.76
N ASP A 279 21.59 39.23 -6.54
CA ASP A 279 22.55 40.24 -6.11
C ASP A 279 21.86 41.52 -5.63
N MET A 280 20.90 42.04 -6.40
CA MET A 280 20.08 43.20 -5.98
C MET A 280 19.23 42.90 -4.77
N LEU A 281 18.62 41.71 -4.69
CA LEU A 281 17.86 41.26 -3.53
C LEU A 281 18.73 41.27 -2.26
N LEU A 282 19.95 40.72 -2.35
CA LEU A 282 20.86 40.71 -1.20
C LEU A 282 21.35 42.10 -0.80
N LEU A 283 21.56 42.97 -1.78
CA LEU A 283 21.95 44.35 -1.52
C LEU A 283 20.85 45.10 -0.75
N ASP A 284 19.58 44.99 -1.18
CA ASP A 284 18.44 45.61 -0.51
C ASP A 284 18.29 45.12 0.95
N VAL A 285 18.45 43.80 1.15
CA VAL A 285 18.40 43.22 2.50
C VAL A 285 19.59 43.67 3.34
N TYR A 286 20.79 43.72 2.77
CA TYR A 286 21.99 44.17 3.45
C TYR A 286 21.85 45.63 3.91
N GLU A 287 21.40 46.55 3.02
CA GLU A 287 21.18 47.96 3.35
C GLU A 287 20.15 48.12 4.47
N THR A 288 19.09 47.33 4.50
CA THR A 288 18.08 47.32 5.55
C THR A 288 18.62 46.86 6.90
N TYR A 289 19.51 45.87 6.91
CA TYR A 289 20.02 45.26 8.14
C TYR A 289 21.33 45.91 8.66
N LEU A 290 22.05 46.65 7.84
CA LEU A 290 23.30 47.31 8.24
C LEU A 290 23.15 48.26 9.44
N PRO A 291 22.15 49.19 9.49
CA PRO A 291 21.93 50.04 10.65
C PRO A 291 21.59 49.26 11.91
N LEU A 292 20.77 48.19 11.79
CA LEU A 292 20.37 47.35 12.90
C LEU A 292 21.54 46.54 13.49
N ALA A 293 22.45 46.08 12.65
CA ALA A 293 23.69 45.42 13.07
C ALA A 293 24.62 46.40 13.80
N GLN A 294 24.77 47.62 13.27
CA GLN A 294 25.58 48.68 13.89
C GLN A 294 25.04 49.10 15.27
N GLU A 295 23.73 49.22 15.42
CA GLU A 295 23.09 49.52 16.71
C GLU A 295 23.40 48.45 17.77
N LYS A 296 23.48 47.18 17.34
CA LYS A 296 23.87 46.03 18.19
C LYS A 296 25.39 45.87 18.36
N GLY A 297 26.20 46.72 17.76
CA GLY A 297 27.67 46.61 17.79
C GLY A 297 28.22 45.41 17.03
N LEU A 298 27.49 44.93 16.01
CA LEU A 298 27.87 43.82 15.17
C LEU A 298 28.40 44.32 13.84
N LYS A 299 29.34 43.55 13.23
CA LYS A 299 29.85 43.85 11.90
C LYS A 299 29.12 42.99 10.87
N LEU A 300 28.32 43.61 10.00
CA LEU A 300 27.67 42.98 8.87
C LEU A 300 28.49 43.23 7.60
N SER A 301 28.75 42.19 6.83
CA SER A 301 29.46 42.26 5.55
C SER A 301 28.69 41.52 4.45
N LEU A 302 28.77 42.08 3.21
CA LEU A 302 28.16 41.48 2.02
C LEU A 302 29.28 41.08 1.06
N SER A 303 29.19 39.87 0.53
CA SER A 303 30.09 39.35 -0.51
C SER A 303 29.28 38.89 -1.73
N LEU A 304 29.46 39.57 -2.84
CA LEU A 304 28.80 39.27 -4.11
C LEU A 304 29.85 38.75 -5.10
N PRO A 305 29.50 37.81 -5.99
CA PRO A 305 30.40 37.36 -7.06
C PRO A 305 30.62 38.45 -8.11
N GLU A 306 31.76 38.44 -8.76
CA GLU A 306 32.09 39.42 -9.82
C GLU A 306 31.24 39.23 -11.09
N GLU A 307 30.82 37.99 -11.37
CA GLU A 307 29.99 37.66 -12.52
C GLU A 307 28.51 37.87 -12.18
N LEU A 308 27.83 38.62 -13.07
CA LEU A 308 26.36 38.74 -13.00
C LEU A 308 25.73 37.38 -13.27
N GLY A 309 24.92 36.92 -12.32
CA GLY A 309 24.29 35.64 -12.41
C GLY A 309 22.94 35.63 -13.15
N GLN A 310 22.32 34.48 -13.16
CA GLN A 310 21.02 34.28 -13.77
C GLN A 310 19.91 34.78 -12.81
N LYS A 311 18.80 35.26 -13.38
CA LYS A 311 17.62 35.61 -12.59
C LYS A 311 16.96 34.35 -12.06
N GLY A 312 16.48 34.41 -10.83
CA GLY A 312 15.62 33.38 -10.26
C GLY A 312 14.15 33.70 -10.50
N SER A 313 13.32 32.69 -10.66
CA SER A 313 11.86 32.83 -10.66
C SER A 313 11.35 32.56 -9.24
N TRP A 314 11.34 33.60 -8.40
CA TRP A 314 11.04 33.52 -6.97
C TRP A 314 9.97 34.53 -6.57
N ASP A 315 9.29 34.26 -5.46
CA ASP A 315 8.50 35.26 -4.74
C ASP A 315 9.45 36.11 -3.90
N ARG A 316 9.72 37.35 -4.38
CA ARG A 316 10.69 38.27 -3.78
C ARG A 316 10.39 38.51 -2.30
N GLU A 317 9.15 38.81 -1.95
CA GLU A 317 8.75 39.12 -0.57
C GLU A 317 9.02 37.94 0.36
N ARG A 318 8.73 36.71 -0.10
CA ARG A 318 8.96 35.49 0.67
C ARG A 318 10.43 35.19 0.85
N ILE A 319 11.26 35.42 -0.18
CA ILE A 319 12.71 35.21 -0.02
C ILE A 319 13.31 36.29 0.89
N VAL A 320 12.87 37.55 0.82
CA VAL A 320 13.25 38.59 1.80
C VAL A 320 12.86 38.15 3.21
N GLN A 321 11.69 37.57 3.41
CA GLN A 321 11.25 37.02 4.71
C GLN A 321 12.20 35.93 5.22
N VAL A 322 12.63 35.00 4.34
CA VAL A 322 13.64 33.97 4.69
C VAL A 322 14.94 34.62 5.16
N LEU A 323 15.48 35.54 4.36
CA LEU A 323 16.73 36.24 4.70
C LEU A 323 16.63 37.01 6.00
N SER A 324 15.51 37.68 6.23
CA SER A 324 15.22 38.38 7.49
C SER A 324 15.26 37.44 8.69
N ILE A 325 14.59 36.25 8.58
CA ILE A 325 14.63 35.26 9.65
C ILE A 325 16.05 34.77 9.94
N LEU A 326 16.86 34.55 8.90
CA LEU A 326 18.25 34.07 9.05
C LEU A 326 19.14 35.17 9.68
N LEU A 327 19.00 36.43 9.24
CA LEU A 327 19.75 37.58 9.79
C LEU A 327 19.33 37.89 11.22
N ASP A 328 18.03 37.87 11.54
CA ASP A 328 17.54 38.05 12.90
C ASP A 328 18.10 36.97 13.85
N ASN A 329 18.19 35.74 13.41
CA ASN A 329 18.85 34.66 14.14
C ASN A 329 20.35 34.97 14.32
N ALA A 330 21.06 35.26 13.25
CA ALA A 330 22.48 35.61 13.32
C ALA A 330 22.74 36.75 14.29
N MET A 331 21.96 37.84 14.23
CA MET A 331 22.10 39.00 15.14
C MET A 331 21.72 38.73 16.60
N SER A 332 20.89 37.69 16.84
CA SER A 332 20.49 37.33 18.21
C SER A 332 21.50 36.43 18.89
N TYR A 333 22.20 35.58 18.14
CA TYR A 333 23.15 34.60 18.68
C TYR A 333 24.61 35.05 18.59
N THR A 334 24.91 36.06 17.77
CA THR A 334 26.25 36.60 17.68
C THR A 334 26.57 37.51 18.89
N PRO A 335 27.67 37.28 19.63
CA PRO A 335 28.06 38.18 20.72
C PRO A 335 28.46 39.57 20.21
N ALA A 336 28.45 40.56 21.09
CA ALA A 336 28.89 41.92 20.75
C ALA A 336 30.32 41.91 20.13
N ALA A 337 30.52 42.75 19.13
CA ALA A 337 31.72 42.82 18.29
C ALA A 337 31.98 41.55 17.40
N GLY A 338 30.98 40.68 17.28
CA GLY A 338 31.05 39.55 16.33
C GLY A 338 30.74 39.97 14.89
N ASP A 339 31.04 39.02 13.97
CA ASP A 339 30.89 39.20 12.53
C ASP A 339 29.71 38.38 12.02
N ILE A 340 28.93 39.01 11.12
CA ILE A 340 27.88 38.35 10.31
C ILE A 340 28.22 38.58 8.85
N ARG A 341 28.19 37.53 8.04
CA ARG A 341 28.50 37.63 6.64
C ARG A 341 27.34 37.09 5.79
N LEU A 342 26.90 37.90 4.84
CA LEU A 342 25.94 37.52 3.80
C LEU A 342 26.71 37.31 2.48
N GLU A 343 26.60 36.11 1.90
CA GLU A 343 27.35 35.75 0.70
C GLU A 343 26.43 35.20 -0.38
N LEU A 344 26.66 35.59 -1.64
CA LEU A 344 26.03 34.98 -2.81
C LEU A 344 27.08 34.15 -3.57
N LEU A 345 26.73 32.89 -3.86
CA LEU A 345 27.57 31.98 -4.62
C LEU A 345 26.77 31.36 -5.76
N TRP A 346 27.37 31.26 -6.94
CA TRP A 346 26.70 30.57 -8.05
C TRP A 346 27.04 29.08 -8.05
N GLY A 347 25.99 28.25 -8.22
CA GLY A 347 26.09 26.82 -8.44
C GLY A 347 25.63 26.45 -9.86
N ARG A 348 25.64 25.14 -10.18
CA ARG A 348 25.10 24.65 -11.45
C ARG A 348 23.57 24.72 -11.44
N GLY A 349 23.00 25.79 -12.06
CA GLY A 349 21.56 26.02 -12.14
C GLY A 349 20.91 26.44 -10.80
N CYS A 350 21.68 26.95 -9.85
CA CYS A 350 21.16 27.45 -8.57
C CYS A 350 21.95 28.65 -8.05
N ALA A 351 21.26 29.55 -7.35
CA ALA A 351 21.86 30.56 -6.51
C ALA A 351 21.95 30.01 -5.09
N ARG A 352 23.13 30.13 -4.47
CA ARG A 352 23.37 29.73 -3.09
C ARG A 352 23.67 30.96 -2.26
N ILE A 353 22.79 31.23 -1.30
CA ILE A 353 22.92 32.35 -0.38
C ILE A 353 23.33 31.77 0.97
N ARG A 354 24.40 32.34 1.56
CA ARG A 354 24.93 31.90 2.85
C ARG A 354 24.87 33.05 3.84
N VAL A 355 24.31 32.82 5.01
CA VAL A 355 24.36 33.72 6.17
C VAL A 355 25.20 33.04 7.23
N SER A 356 26.39 33.57 7.49
CA SER A 356 27.34 33.03 8.48
C SER A 356 27.46 33.97 9.65
N ASP A 357 27.57 33.44 10.86
CA ASP A 357 27.77 34.19 12.11
C ASP A 357 28.96 33.64 12.92
N THR A 358 29.47 34.44 13.83
CA THR A 358 30.53 34.03 14.77
C THR A 358 29.97 33.70 16.17
N GLY A 359 28.74 33.26 16.22
CA GLY A 359 28.07 32.86 17.45
C GLY A 359 28.52 31.49 17.96
N PRO A 360 27.75 30.85 18.86
CA PRO A 360 28.10 29.58 19.50
C PRO A 360 27.96 28.36 18.57
N GLY A 361 27.48 28.54 17.32
CA GLY A 361 27.20 27.45 16.36
C GLY A 361 26.02 26.57 16.76
N VAL A 362 25.75 25.55 15.95
CA VAL A 362 24.66 24.58 16.16
C VAL A 362 25.27 23.20 16.36
N PRO A 363 25.03 22.51 17.49
CA PRO A 363 25.50 21.15 17.70
C PRO A 363 24.97 20.19 16.64
N ASP A 364 25.77 19.20 16.21
CA ASP A 364 25.42 18.27 15.12
C ASP A 364 24.09 17.53 15.36
N GLN A 365 23.83 17.19 16.63
CA GLN A 365 22.58 16.49 17.00
C GLN A 365 21.34 17.37 16.85
N GLU A 366 21.51 18.72 16.83
CA GLU A 366 20.43 19.69 16.72
C GLU A 366 20.25 20.18 15.28
N LYS A 367 21.26 20.10 14.38
CA LYS A 367 21.22 20.63 13.01
C LYS A 367 19.98 20.18 12.22
N ALA A 368 19.56 18.94 12.37
CA ALA A 368 18.33 18.43 11.71
C ALA A 368 17.03 18.85 12.43
N ARG A 369 17.12 19.30 13.68
CA ARG A 369 15.94 19.59 14.52
C ARG A 369 15.60 21.06 14.61
N ILE A 370 16.55 21.96 14.35
CA ILE A 370 16.34 23.41 14.46
C ILE A 370 15.26 23.95 13.48
N PHE A 371 14.94 23.21 12.42
CA PHE A 371 13.87 23.54 11.47
C PHE A 371 12.50 23.02 11.92
N GLN A 372 12.40 22.30 13.04
CA GLN A 372 11.13 21.85 13.60
C GLN A 372 10.44 23.01 14.33
N ARG A 373 9.12 23.06 14.21
CA ARG A 373 8.28 24.08 14.85
C ARG A 373 8.45 24.06 16.37
N PHE A 374 8.57 25.26 16.99
CA PHE A 374 8.80 25.45 18.43
C PHE A 374 10.08 24.80 18.98
N HIS A 375 11.00 24.38 18.11
CA HIS A 375 12.28 23.87 18.58
C HIS A 375 13.19 25.03 19.00
N ARG A 376 13.76 24.91 20.18
CA ARG A 376 14.74 25.88 20.73
C ARG A 376 15.87 25.07 21.36
N GLY A 377 17.10 25.35 20.97
CA GLY A 377 18.28 24.74 21.58
C GLY A 377 18.34 25.03 23.09
N GLU A 378 19.01 24.20 23.85
CA GLU A 378 19.07 24.33 25.33
C GLU A 378 19.60 25.69 25.78
N LYS A 379 20.57 26.26 25.08
CA LYS A 379 21.14 27.58 25.36
C LYS A 379 20.23 28.76 24.98
N ALA A 380 19.31 28.54 24.04
CA ALA A 380 18.37 29.55 23.57
C ALA A 380 17.08 29.69 24.40
N ARG A 381 16.88 28.81 25.39
CA ARG A 381 15.67 28.84 26.25
C ARG A 381 15.57 30.06 27.12
N SER A 382 16.68 30.73 27.44
CA SER A 382 16.71 31.95 28.24
C SER A 382 16.36 33.24 27.47
N ASP A 383 16.48 33.22 26.15
CA ASP A 383 16.13 34.36 25.32
C ASP A 383 14.62 34.38 25.01
N ARG A 384 13.91 35.40 25.55
CA ARG A 384 12.46 35.55 25.41
C ARG A 384 12.03 36.13 24.05
N GLY A 385 12.96 36.38 23.12
CA GLY A 385 12.67 37.06 21.84
C GLY A 385 12.04 36.19 20.76
N HIS A 386 12.37 34.90 20.71
CA HIS A 386 12.04 34.01 19.62
C HIS A 386 11.19 32.81 20.06
N PHE A 387 10.13 32.48 19.30
CA PHE A 387 9.21 31.38 19.59
C PHE A 387 9.66 30.03 18.99
N GLY A 388 10.77 29.99 18.22
CA GLY A 388 11.21 28.81 17.51
C GLY A 388 10.35 28.47 16.28
N LEU A 389 9.66 29.44 15.71
CA LEU A 389 8.86 29.28 14.50
C LEU A 389 9.59 29.81 13.24
N GLY A 390 10.46 30.82 13.36
CA GLY A 390 11.10 31.48 12.23
C GLY A 390 11.81 30.50 11.28
N LEU A 391 12.74 29.66 11.78
CA LEU A 391 13.46 28.70 10.93
C LEU A 391 12.52 27.68 10.27
N SER A 392 11.42 27.30 10.92
CA SER A 392 10.42 26.42 10.29
C SER A 392 9.63 27.11 9.18
N ILE A 393 9.36 28.42 9.33
CA ILE A 393 8.77 29.25 8.27
C ILE A 393 9.74 29.38 7.11
N ALA A 394 10.99 29.72 7.37
CA ALA A 394 12.03 29.81 6.34
C ALA A 394 12.15 28.50 5.54
N TRP A 395 12.13 27.36 6.23
CA TRP A 395 12.22 26.05 5.60
C TRP A 395 11.02 25.75 4.69
N GLU A 396 9.79 26.05 5.13
CA GLU A 396 8.57 25.88 4.31
C GLU A 396 8.56 26.81 3.09
N ILE A 397 8.97 28.09 3.23
CA ILE A 397 9.09 29.02 2.11
C ILE A 397 10.06 28.49 1.06
N VAL A 398 11.24 28.05 1.48
CA VAL A 398 12.30 27.53 0.59
C VAL A 398 11.83 26.27 -0.12
N LYS A 399 11.15 25.39 0.58
CA LYS A 399 10.58 24.17 0.01
C LYS A 399 9.52 24.47 -1.08
N CYS A 400 8.68 25.49 -0.87
CA CYS A 400 7.73 25.93 -1.88
C CYS A 400 8.40 26.48 -3.14
N HIS A 401 9.60 27.05 -3.01
CA HIS A 401 10.45 27.48 -4.13
C HIS A 401 11.30 26.36 -4.72
N ARG A 402 11.07 25.08 -4.34
CA ARG A 402 11.86 23.90 -4.75
C ARG A 402 13.35 24.03 -4.41
N GLY A 403 13.66 24.86 -3.40
CA GLY A 403 14.99 25.07 -2.88
C GLY A 403 15.37 24.11 -1.76
N LYS A 404 16.55 24.35 -1.19
CA LYS A 404 17.05 23.62 0.00
C LYS A 404 17.55 24.62 1.03
N LEU A 405 17.31 24.36 2.31
CA LEU A 405 17.82 25.12 3.44
C LEU A 405 18.45 24.15 4.45
N TRP A 406 19.70 24.42 4.82
CA TRP A 406 20.41 23.64 5.84
C TRP A 406 21.38 24.51 6.63
N VAL A 407 22.01 23.96 7.66
CA VAL A 407 23.02 24.64 8.47
C VAL A 407 24.32 23.84 8.47
N GLU A 408 25.44 24.58 8.39
CA GLU A 408 26.80 24.09 8.46
C GLU A 408 27.54 24.82 9.59
N ASP A 409 28.73 24.33 9.95
CA ASP A 409 29.62 25.09 10.81
C ASP A 409 30.31 26.20 10.01
N ALA A 410 30.34 27.43 10.55
CA ALA A 410 31.02 28.52 9.86
C ALA A 410 32.53 28.38 9.98
N PRO A 411 33.32 28.75 8.93
CA PRO A 411 34.76 28.82 9.01
C PRO A 411 35.20 29.81 10.10
N GLY A 412 35.83 29.33 11.15
CA GLY A 412 36.25 30.18 12.28
C GLY A 412 35.35 30.09 13.50
N GLY A 413 34.36 29.25 13.50
CA GLY A 413 33.34 29.05 14.54
C GLY A 413 32.03 29.75 14.21
N GLY A 414 30.94 29.34 14.90
CA GLY A 414 29.60 29.83 14.64
C GLY A 414 28.79 28.96 13.69
N ALA A 415 27.66 29.48 13.19
CA ALA A 415 26.78 28.79 12.27
C ALA A 415 26.78 29.45 10.88
N ALA A 416 26.57 28.63 9.84
CA ALA A 416 26.36 29.09 8.49
C ALA A 416 25.04 28.49 7.97
N PHE A 417 24.01 29.29 7.82
CA PHE A 417 22.76 28.89 7.17
C PHE A 417 22.90 29.06 5.66
N VAL A 418 22.63 27.99 4.95
CA VAL A 418 22.77 27.95 3.50
C VAL A 418 21.43 27.73 2.84
N LEU A 419 21.06 28.69 1.99
CA LEU A 419 19.86 28.67 1.17
C LEU A 419 20.23 28.40 -0.28
N GLU A 420 19.72 27.36 -0.89
CA GLU A 420 19.90 27.03 -2.30
C GLU A 420 18.57 27.13 -3.04
N LEU A 421 18.51 28.00 -4.05
CA LEU A 421 17.34 28.26 -4.88
C LEU A 421 17.63 28.02 -6.35
N PRO A 422 16.70 27.39 -7.11
CA PRO A 422 16.88 27.19 -8.54
C PRO A 422 16.88 28.54 -9.28
N VAL A 423 17.73 28.68 -10.29
CA VAL A 423 17.75 29.79 -11.26
C VAL A 423 17.46 29.25 -12.64
N SER A 424 16.82 30.05 -13.49
CA SER A 424 16.43 29.68 -14.86
C SER A 424 17.47 30.10 -15.88
#